data_0555bca2961f7ce9953be60a9a064447
#
_entry.id   0555bca2961f7ce9953be60a9a064447
#
_cell.length_a   1.000
_cell.length_b   1.000
_cell.length_c   1.000
_cell.angle_alpha   90.00
_cell.angle_beta   90.00
_cell.angle_gamma   90.00
#
_symmetry.space_group_name_H-M   'P 1'
#
loop_
_entity.id
_entity.type
_entity.pdbx_description
1 polymer ?
#
loop_
_entity_poly.entity_id
_entity_poly.type
_entity_poly.pdbx_seq_one_letter_code
_entity_poly.pdbx_strand_id
1 'polypeptide(L)'
;VIEWGMASSWTGRQVRLRAVEPDDWTAFMRLAGEDGRRGSRLDLPRSAESYRAWAKDQAVADCDDDRFRLAVQTTVTGELVGTIGSHRTGPRSGWFEFDVTIGADHRRKGYAAEALVLLMRFMFAERRYHKCLGAIFAHNEASLALTRRLGFTEEGRLREHVFFAGRHHDLVMMGMLADEFDRRHTLSGP
;
A
#
# COMPACT_ATOMS: atom_id res chain seq x y z
N VAL A 1 -6.27 14.08 -30.18
CA VAL A 1 -5.09 13.21 -30.05
C VAL A 1 -4.41 13.69 -28.78
N ILE A 2 -4.60 12.99 -27.67
CA ILE A 2 -3.96 13.32 -26.40
C ILE A 2 -2.58 12.69 -26.47
N GLU A 3 -1.54 13.52 -26.60
CA GLU A 3 -0.16 13.08 -26.39
C GLU A 3 -0.03 12.67 -24.91
N TRP A 4 0.03 11.39 -24.65
CA TRP A 4 0.51 10.84 -23.41
C TRP A 4 1.99 11.22 -23.27
N GLY A 5 2.26 12.36 -22.68
CA GLY A 5 3.61 12.66 -22.22
C GLY A 5 4.07 11.48 -21.37
N MET A 6 5.24 10.90 -21.68
CA MET A 6 5.78 9.65 -21.09
C MET A 6 6.16 9.81 -19.61
N ALA A 7 5.27 10.34 -18.77
CA ALA A 7 5.37 10.22 -17.32
C ALA A 7 4.91 8.81 -16.98
N SER A 8 5.80 7.99 -16.46
CA SER A 8 5.52 6.63 -16.00
C SER A 8 4.29 6.64 -15.07
N SER A 9 3.30 5.79 -15.35
CA SER A 9 2.11 5.60 -14.50
C SER A 9 2.46 5.25 -13.05
N TRP A 10 3.70 4.89 -12.80
CA TRP A 10 4.25 4.51 -11.50
C TRP A 10 5.01 5.63 -10.79
N THR A 11 5.09 6.82 -11.38
CA THR A 11 5.85 7.96 -10.83
C THR A 11 4.92 9.12 -10.50
N GLY A 12 4.87 9.49 -9.24
CA GLY A 12 4.21 10.68 -8.72
C GLY A 12 5.18 11.84 -8.51
N ARG A 13 4.75 12.85 -7.78
CA ARG A 13 5.57 14.02 -7.44
C ARG A 13 6.67 13.72 -6.44
N GLN A 14 6.36 12.94 -5.41
CA GLN A 14 7.22 12.68 -4.26
C GLN A 14 7.75 11.25 -4.26
N VAL A 15 6.98 10.29 -4.80
CA VAL A 15 7.36 8.88 -4.81
C VAL A 15 7.17 8.25 -6.18
N ARG A 16 7.96 7.22 -6.42
CA ARG A 16 7.73 6.26 -7.50
C ARG A 16 7.52 4.86 -6.92
N LEU A 17 6.71 4.06 -7.58
CA LEU A 17 6.53 2.66 -7.30
C LEU A 17 7.38 1.86 -8.28
N ARG A 18 8.15 0.90 -7.79
CA ARG A 18 8.96 0.02 -8.61
C ARG A 18 8.93 -1.41 -8.09
N ALA A 19 9.37 -2.34 -8.90
CA ALA A 19 9.57 -3.72 -8.44
C ALA A 19 10.51 -3.75 -7.22
N VAL A 20 10.28 -4.74 -6.36
CA VAL A 20 11.23 -5.04 -5.28
C VAL A 20 12.43 -5.74 -5.89
N GLU A 21 13.62 -5.26 -5.56
CA GLU A 21 14.87 -5.87 -5.98
C GLU A 21 15.45 -6.75 -4.86
N PRO A 22 16.19 -7.82 -5.19
CA PRO A 22 16.78 -8.69 -4.18
C PRO A 22 17.63 -7.93 -3.14
N ASP A 23 18.33 -6.89 -3.54
CA ASP A 23 19.21 -6.11 -2.66
C ASP A 23 18.47 -5.12 -1.75
N ASP A 24 17.17 -4.92 -1.96
CA ASP A 24 16.34 -4.05 -1.12
C ASP A 24 16.17 -4.60 0.31
N TRP A 25 16.54 -5.84 0.58
CA TRP A 25 16.36 -6.48 1.88
C TRP A 25 16.93 -5.68 3.05
N THR A 26 18.09 -5.02 2.85
CA THR A 26 18.74 -4.19 3.87
C THR A 26 17.89 -2.97 4.24
N ALA A 27 17.30 -2.33 3.25
CA ALA A 27 16.39 -1.21 3.46
C ALA A 27 15.10 -1.67 4.17
N PHE A 28 14.51 -2.80 3.77
CA PHE A 28 13.32 -3.33 4.43
C PHE A 28 13.58 -3.74 5.88
N MET A 29 14.74 -4.32 6.18
CA MET A 29 15.13 -4.63 7.54
C MET A 29 15.22 -3.37 8.40
N ARG A 30 15.85 -2.31 7.87
CA ARG A 30 15.94 -1.00 8.55
C ARG A 30 14.55 -0.36 8.75
N LEU A 31 13.69 -0.37 7.71
CA LEU A 31 12.35 0.20 7.79
C LEU A 31 11.42 -0.53 8.76
N ALA A 32 11.65 -1.82 9.01
CA ALA A 32 10.89 -2.59 9.99
C ALA A 32 11.19 -2.13 11.44
N GLY A 33 12.40 -1.56 11.68
CA GLY A 33 12.86 -1.18 13.00
C GLY A 33 13.15 -2.37 13.92
N GLU A 34 13.74 -2.10 15.08
CA GLU A 34 14.13 -3.13 16.05
C GLU A 34 12.92 -3.90 16.61
N ASP A 35 11.80 -3.22 16.81
CA ASP A 35 10.58 -3.82 17.37
C ASP A 35 9.71 -4.57 16.35
N GLY A 36 10.10 -4.64 15.06
CA GLY A 36 9.28 -5.28 14.02
C GLY A 36 7.87 -4.70 13.87
N ARG A 37 7.63 -3.48 14.33
CA ARG A 37 6.30 -2.85 14.30
C ARG A 37 5.94 -2.40 12.91
N ARG A 38 5.05 -3.12 12.27
CA ARG A 38 4.40 -2.70 11.04
C ARG A 38 3.03 -2.07 11.35
N GLY A 39 2.99 -0.75 11.29
CA GLY A 39 1.75 -0.02 11.58
C GLY A 39 1.32 -0.17 13.04
N SER A 40 0.41 -1.08 13.32
CA SER A 40 -0.16 -1.35 14.65
C SER A 40 -0.09 -2.82 15.04
N ARG A 41 0.76 -3.60 14.38
CA ARG A 41 1.00 -5.00 14.67
C ARG A 41 2.43 -5.19 15.18
N LEU A 42 2.59 -5.95 16.26
CA LEU A 42 3.89 -6.43 16.69
C LEU A 42 4.14 -7.78 16.00
N ASP A 43 5.11 -7.81 15.10
CA ASP A 43 5.55 -9.03 14.44
C ASP A 43 6.73 -9.64 15.21
N LEU A 44 6.95 -10.95 15.04
CA LEU A 44 8.14 -11.60 15.58
C LEU A 44 9.39 -11.00 14.93
N PRO A 45 10.50 -10.89 15.68
CA PRO A 45 11.79 -10.50 15.13
C PRO A 45 12.16 -11.40 13.95
N ARG A 46 12.65 -10.81 12.88
CA ARG A 46 13.05 -11.53 11.67
C ARG A 46 14.55 -11.44 11.47
N SER A 47 15.17 -12.54 11.06
CA SER A 47 16.59 -12.56 10.71
C SER A 47 16.87 -11.82 9.40
N ALA A 48 18.10 -11.39 9.18
CA ALA A 48 18.57 -10.85 7.90
C ALA A 48 18.28 -11.80 6.73
N GLU A 49 18.46 -13.12 6.95
CA GLU A 49 18.18 -14.14 5.94
C GLU A 49 16.67 -14.21 5.59
N SER A 50 15.79 -14.01 6.58
CA SER A 50 14.35 -13.92 6.31
C SER A 50 13.98 -12.71 5.46
N TYR A 51 14.68 -11.57 5.61
CA TYR A 51 14.49 -10.40 4.75
C TYR A 51 15.04 -10.63 3.34
N ARG A 52 16.21 -11.29 3.21
CA ARG A 52 16.78 -11.66 1.91
C ARG A 52 15.87 -12.61 1.13
N ALA A 53 15.40 -13.68 1.79
CA ALA A 53 14.49 -14.63 1.17
C ALA A 53 13.20 -13.96 0.71
N TRP A 54 12.63 -13.11 1.56
CA TRP A 54 11.42 -12.35 1.24
C TRP A 54 11.64 -11.39 0.04
N ALA A 55 12.76 -10.64 -0.01
CA ALA A 55 13.04 -9.74 -1.13
C ALA A 55 13.23 -10.50 -2.44
N LYS A 56 13.92 -11.63 -2.42
CA LYS A 56 14.06 -12.52 -3.59
C LYS A 56 12.72 -13.06 -4.07
N ASP A 57 11.87 -13.50 -3.16
CA ASP A 57 10.52 -13.99 -3.48
C ASP A 57 9.69 -12.89 -4.16
N GLN A 58 9.70 -11.67 -3.62
CA GLN A 58 9.00 -10.55 -4.23
C GLN A 58 9.57 -10.13 -5.58
N ALA A 59 10.88 -10.25 -5.78
CA ALA A 59 11.54 -9.87 -7.04
C ALA A 59 11.19 -10.79 -8.22
N VAL A 60 10.77 -12.03 -7.95
CA VAL A 60 10.37 -13.02 -8.96
C VAL A 60 8.86 -13.27 -8.97
N ALA A 61 8.08 -12.42 -8.28
CA ALA A 61 6.63 -12.53 -8.27
C ALA A 61 6.07 -12.42 -9.70
N ASP A 62 5.03 -13.20 -9.97
CA ASP A 62 4.37 -13.19 -11.27
C ASP A 62 3.72 -11.83 -11.53
N CYS A 63 4.09 -11.20 -12.63
CA CYS A 63 3.55 -9.91 -13.05
C CYS A 63 2.08 -9.98 -13.49
N ASP A 64 1.56 -11.16 -13.79
CA ASP A 64 0.17 -11.38 -14.17
C ASP A 64 -0.74 -11.66 -12.96
N ASP A 65 -0.17 -11.93 -11.78
CA ASP A 65 -0.95 -12.03 -10.54
C ASP A 65 -1.26 -10.61 -10.04
N ASP A 66 -2.54 -10.34 -9.81
CA ASP A 66 -3.00 -9.08 -9.22
C ASP A 66 -2.66 -8.95 -7.71
N ARG A 67 -2.00 -9.96 -7.14
CA ARG A 67 -1.41 -9.94 -5.80
C ARG A 67 0.09 -9.70 -5.91
N PHE A 68 0.49 -8.48 -5.69
CA PHE A 68 1.87 -8.07 -5.86
C PHE A 68 2.28 -7.04 -4.79
N ARG A 69 3.59 -6.82 -4.69
CA ARG A 69 4.18 -5.82 -3.82
C ARG A 69 5.22 -4.99 -4.57
N LEU A 70 5.16 -3.69 -4.35
CA LEU A 70 6.08 -2.72 -4.94
C LEU A 70 6.86 -2.01 -3.84
N ALA A 71 8.07 -1.59 -4.15
CA ALA A 71 8.87 -0.69 -3.35
C ALA A 71 8.39 0.75 -3.56
N VAL A 72 8.26 1.49 -2.47
CA VAL A 72 8.00 2.95 -2.49
C VAL A 72 9.32 3.67 -2.36
N GLN A 73 9.72 4.38 -3.38
CA GLN A 73 10.99 5.09 -3.46
C GLN A 73 10.76 6.59 -3.68
N THR A 74 11.50 7.45 -2.98
CA THR A 74 11.39 8.90 -3.19
C THR A 74 11.93 9.29 -4.56
N THR A 75 11.30 10.26 -5.23
CA THR A 75 11.72 10.74 -6.54
C THR A 75 12.98 11.60 -6.47
N VAL A 76 13.21 12.30 -5.36
CA VAL A 76 14.31 13.25 -5.19
C VAL A 76 15.61 12.54 -4.82
N THR A 77 15.59 11.66 -3.84
CA THR A 77 16.82 11.03 -3.31
C THR A 77 17.02 9.60 -3.78
N GLY A 78 15.99 8.97 -4.36
CA GLY A 78 16.01 7.55 -4.69
C GLY A 78 15.98 6.64 -3.46
N GLU A 79 15.66 7.17 -2.28
CA GLU A 79 15.62 6.41 -1.03
C GLU A 79 14.36 5.53 -0.98
N LEU A 80 14.52 4.26 -0.59
CA LEU A 80 13.43 3.35 -0.33
C LEU A 80 12.81 3.68 1.04
N VAL A 81 11.53 4.06 1.04
CA VAL A 81 10.83 4.56 2.22
C VAL A 81 9.68 3.66 2.69
N GLY A 82 9.35 2.64 1.91
CA GLY A 82 8.26 1.74 2.26
C GLY A 82 7.92 0.72 1.19
N THR A 83 6.79 0.05 1.38
CA THR A 83 6.18 -0.86 0.42
C THR A 83 4.70 -0.59 0.27
N ILE A 84 4.16 -0.94 -0.89
CA ILE A 84 2.73 -0.94 -1.16
C ILE A 84 2.39 -2.14 -2.05
N GLY A 85 1.17 -2.65 -1.96
CA GLY A 85 0.74 -3.72 -2.85
C GLY A 85 -0.74 -4.04 -2.72
N SER A 86 -1.16 -4.98 -3.55
CA SER A 86 -2.43 -5.68 -3.47
C SER A 86 -2.16 -7.08 -2.91
N HIS A 87 -2.76 -7.42 -1.78
CA HIS A 87 -2.48 -8.70 -1.11
C HIS A 87 -3.65 -9.69 -1.11
N ARG A 88 -4.86 -9.20 -1.38
CA ARG A 88 -6.06 -10.01 -1.57
C ARG A 88 -6.88 -9.44 -2.71
N THR A 89 -7.39 -10.32 -3.54
CA THR A 89 -8.18 -9.94 -4.70
C THR A 89 -9.39 -10.84 -4.86
N GLY A 90 -10.47 -10.28 -5.41
CA GLY A 90 -11.64 -11.00 -5.87
C GLY A 90 -11.94 -10.61 -7.32
N PRO A 91 -11.19 -11.15 -8.32
CA PRO A 91 -11.28 -10.68 -9.72
C PRO A 91 -12.69 -10.81 -10.30
N ARG A 92 -13.42 -11.86 -9.95
CA ARG A 92 -14.82 -12.05 -10.41
C ARG A 92 -15.77 -10.97 -9.90
N SER A 93 -15.50 -10.46 -8.69
CA SER A 93 -16.33 -9.43 -8.03
C SER A 93 -15.73 -8.04 -8.20
N GLY A 94 -14.55 -7.92 -8.81
CA GLY A 94 -13.91 -6.67 -9.12
C GLY A 94 -13.38 -5.90 -7.90
N TRP A 95 -12.91 -6.57 -6.84
CA TRP A 95 -12.33 -5.89 -5.68
C TRP A 95 -10.90 -6.35 -5.40
N PHE A 96 -10.09 -5.44 -4.85
CA PHE A 96 -8.76 -5.72 -4.30
C PHE A 96 -8.59 -5.05 -2.94
N GLU A 97 -7.71 -5.59 -2.11
CA GLU A 97 -7.36 -5.06 -0.80
C GLU A 97 -5.90 -4.61 -0.80
N PHE A 98 -5.68 -3.34 -0.46
CA PHE A 98 -4.34 -2.77 -0.42
C PHE A 98 -3.64 -3.02 0.91
N ASP A 99 -2.32 -3.02 0.86
CA ASP A 99 -1.44 -2.96 2.02
C ASP A 99 -0.34 -1.92 1.75
N VAL A 100 -0.14 -0.99 2.68
CA VAL A 100 0.90 0.04 2.58
C VAL A 100 1.66 0.17 3.90
N THR A 101 2.97 0.19 3.81
CA THR A 101 3.85 0.41 4.96
C THR A 101 4.88 1.47 4.62
N ILE A 102 4.98 2.51 5.46
CA ILE A 102 6.03 3.53 5.38
C ILE A 102 6.85 3.47 6.67
N GLY A 103 8.17 3.45 6.51
CA GLY A 103 9.11 3.45 7.63
C GLY A 103 8.89 4.62 8.59
N ALA A 104 9.16 4.43 9.87
CA ALA A 104 8.81 5.38 10.93
C ALA A 104 9.35 6.80 10.64
N ASP A 105 10.61 6.91 10.21
CA ASP A 105 11.28 8.19 9.93
C ASP A 105 10.78 8.90 8.66
N HIS A 106 9.99 8.19 7.85
CA HIS A 106 9.44 8.68 6.58
C HIS A 106 7.94 8.98 6.65
N ARG A 107 7.30 8.80 7.80
CA ARG A 107 5.86 9.05 7.98
C ARG A 107 5.54 10.55 7.96
N ARG A 108 4.25 10.87 7.76
CA ARG A 108 3.67 12.23 7.77
C ARG A 108 4.21 13.17 6.67
N LYS A 109 4.90 12.62 5.67
CA LYS A 109 5.43 13.36 4.50
C LYS A 109 4.54 13.23 3.25
N GLY A 110 3.41 12.51 3.33
CA GLY A 110 2.48 12.33 2.20
C GLY A 110 2.76 11.07 1.35
N TYR A 111 3.86 10.37 1.55
CA TYR A 111 4.30 9.25 0.72
C TYR A 111 3.26 8.12 0.61
N ALA A 112 2.63 7.72 1.72
CA ALA A 112 1.59 6.69 1.70
C ALA A 112 0.37 7.12 0.87
N ALA A 113 -0.02 8.39 0.94
CA ALA A 113 -1.17 8.91 0.19
C ALA A 113 -0.90 8.85 -1.31
N GLU A 114 0.24 9.37 -1.75
CA GLU A 114 0.61 9.37 -3.16
C GLU A 114 0.81 7.96 -3.71
N ALA A 115 1.49 7.08 -2.95
CA ALA A 115 1.67 5.68 -3.32
C ALA A 115 0.33 4.96 -3.50
N LEU A 116 -0.64 5.18 -2.59
CA LEU A 116 -1.96 4.55 -2.69
C LEU A 116 -2.77 5.09 -3.88
N VAL A 117 -2.65 6.37 -4.21
CA VAL A 117 -3.27 6.94 -5.42
C VAL A 117 -2.70 6.31 -6.68
N LEU A 118 -1.38 6.13 -6.77
CA LEU A 118 -0.73 5.46 -7.91
C LEU A 118 -1.19 4.00 -8.05
N LEU A 119 -1.23 3.26 -6.95
CA LEU A 119 -1.72 1.88 -6.94
C LEU A 119 -3.17 1.80 -7.40
N MET A 120 -4.08 2.62 -6.82
CA MET A 120 -5.49 2.63 -7.18
C MET A 120 -5.71 3.01 -8.64
N ARG A 121 -4.96 3.99 -9.17
CA ARG A 121 -5.02 4.35 -10.58
C ARG A 121 -4.74 3.15 -11.49
N PHE A 122 -3.66 2.43 -11.23
CA PHE A 122 -3.31 1.21 -11.97
C PHE A 122 -4.40 0.14 -11.86
N MET A 123 -4.85 -0.16 -10.65
CA MET A 123 -5.82 -1.23 -10.43
C MET A 123 -7.19 -0.91 -11.06
N PHE A 124 -7.62 0.34 -11.03
CA PHE A 124 -8.91 0.76 -11.61
C PHE A 124 -8.82 0.92 -13.14
N ALA A 125 -7.81 1.60 -13.66
CA ALA A 125 -7.71 1.91 -15.09
C ALA A 125 -7.21 0.72 -15.92
N GLU A 126 -6.17 0.02 -15.46
CA GLU A 126 -5.51 -1.02 -16.23
C GLU A 126 -6.01 -2.43 -15.91
N ARG A 127 -6.23 -2.72 -14.62
CA ARG A 127 -6.72 -4.03 -14.15
C ARG A 127 -8.24 -4.12 -14.05
N ARG A 128 -8.97 -3.01 -14.27
CA ARG A 128 -10.43 -2.92 -14.33
C ARG A 128 -11.13 -3.35 -13.04
N TYR A 129 -10.48 -3.19 -11.91
CA TYR A 129 -11.14 -3.40 -10.62
C TYR A 129 -12.19 -2.31 -10.39
N HIS A 130 -13.25 -2.68 -9.70
CA HIS A 130 -14.36 -1.78 -9.37
C HIS A 130 -14.22 -1.15 -7.99
N LYS A 131 -13.52 -1.85 -7.07
CA LYS A 131 -13.47 -1.48 -5.65
C LYS A 131 -12.11 -1.75 -5.02
N CYS A 132 -11.61 -0.77 -4.28
CA CYS A 132 -10.47 -0.89 -3.39
C CYS A 132 -10.93 -1.03 -1.95
N LEU A 133 -10.40 -2.01 -1.22
CA LEU A 133 -10.69 -2.24 0.19
C LEU A 133 -9.45 -1.97 1.05
N GLY A 134 -9.69 -1.57 2.30
CA GLY A 134 -8.69 -1.50 3.36
C GLY A 134 -9.26 -2.02 4.67
N ALA A 135 -8.60 -3.02 5.26
CA ALA A 135 -8.93 -3.52 6.59
C ALA A 135 -7.98 -2.87 7.62
N ILE A 136 -8.50 -1.96 8.40
CA ILE A 136 -7.69 -1.08 9.26
C ILE A 136 -8.04 -1.32 10.74
N PHE A 137 -7.02 -1.56 11.55
CA PHE A 137 -7.20 -1.69 13.00
C PHE A 137 -7.75 -0.38 13.58
N ALA A 138 -8.81 -0.46 14.39
CA ALA A 138 -9.49 0.72 14.92
C ALA A 138 -8.58 1.67 15.72
N HIS A 139 -7.51 1.12 16.32
CA HIS A 139 -6.50 1.92 17.04
C HIS A 139 -5.44 2.56 16.12
N ASN A 140 -5.43 2.24 14.82
CA ASN A 140 -4.52 2.85 13.83
C ASN A 140 -5.15 4.12 13.23
N GLU A 141 -5.28 5.15 14.06
CA GLU A 141 -5.89 6.42 13.68
C GLU A 141 -5.20 7.08 12.48
N ALA A 142 -3.89 6.88 12.34
CA ALA A 142 -3.13 7.43 11.22
C ALA A 142 -3.57 6.83 9.86
N SER A 143 -3.79 5.51 9.81
CA SER A 143 -4.30 4.85 8.60
C SER A 143 -5.76 5.19 8.33
N LEU A 144 -6.60 5.28 9.37
CA LEU A 144 -7.98 5.72 9.22
C LEU A 144 -8.07 7.17 8.72
N ALA A 145 -7.24 8.07 9.25
CA ALA A 145 -7.18 9.45 8.77
C ALA A 145 -6.67 9.55 7.32
N LEU A 146 -5.68 8.72 6.96
CA LEU A 146 -5.18 8.63 5.59
C LEU A 146 -6.29 8.23 4.61
N THR A 147 -6.98 7.11 4.87
CA THR A 147 -8.03 6.60 3.98
C THR A 147 -9.22 7.55 3.89
N ARG A 148 -9.68 8.13 5.00
CA ARG A 148 -10.73 9.16 4.99
C ARG A 148 -10.35 10.38 4.15
N ARG A 149 -9.11 10.87 4.28
CA ARG A 149 -8.60 11.99 3.48
C ARG A 149 -8.58 11.68 1.99
N LEU A 150 -8.27 10.44 1.61
CA LEU A 150 -8.30 9.98 0.22
C LEU A 150 -9.72 9.76 -0.30
N GLY A 151 -10.73 9.74 0.58
CA GLY A 151 -12.14 9.63 0.23
C GLY A 151 -12.74 8.23 0.39
N PHE A 152 -12.04 7.33 1.06
CA PHE A 152 -12.64 6.04 1.45
C PHE A 152 -13.80 6.24 2.42
N THR A 153 -14.82 5.41 2.25
CA THR A 153 -15.98 5.33 3.14
C THR A 153 -15.83 4.16 4.11
N GLU A 154 -16.20 4.34 5.38
CA GLU A 154 -16.30 3.23 6.33
C GLU A 154 -17.55 2.41 5.97
N GLU A 155 -17.37 1.15 5.60
CA GLU A 155 -18.44 0.25 5.15
C GLU A 155 -18.91 -0.71 6.25
N GLY A 156 -18.14 -0.84 7.29
CA GLY A 156 -18.47 -1.69 8.42
C GLY A 156 -17.34 -1.80 9.44
N ARG A 157 -17.70 -2.46 10.54
CA ARG A 157 -16.81 -2.67 11.67
C ARG A 157 -16.98 -4.06 12.23
N LEU A 158 -15.90 -4.82 12.24
CA LEU A 158 -15.84 -6.14 12.87
C LEU A 158 -15.41 -5.95 14.32
N ARG A 159 -16.34 -6.17 15.25
CA ARG A 159 -16.07 -5.94 16.68
C ARG A 159 -15.05 -6.94 17.21
N GLU A 160 -14.10 -6.48 18.03
CA GLU A 160 -13.13 -7.30 18.76
C GLU A 160 -12.39 -8.32 17.88
N HIS A 161 -12.14 -7.97 16.63
CA HIS A 161 -11.63 -8.89 15.61
C HIS A 161 -10.11 -9.13 15.69
N VAL A 162 -9.36 -8.19 16.24
CA VAL A 162 -7.90 -8.28 16.33
C VAL A 162 -7.42 -8.12 17.75
N PHE A 163 -6.39 -8.91 18.13
CA PHE A 163 -5.74 -8.81 19.43
C PHE A 163 -4.43 -8.01 19.30
N PHE A 164 -4.30 -6.94 20.09
CA PHE A 164 -3.10 -6.12 20.12
C PHE A 164 -2.91 -5.49 21.50
N ALA A 165 -1.66 -5.45 21.99
CA ALA A 165 -1.30 -4.84 23.27
C ALA A 165 -2.19 -5.31 24.44
N GLY A 166 -2.46 -6.62 24.53
CA GLY A 166 -3.16 -7.25 25.65
C GLY A 166 -4.69 -7.16 25.60
N ARG A 167 -5.29 -6.63 24.53
CA ARG A 167 -6.75 -6.52 24.38
C ARG A 167 -7.22 -6.71 22.94
N HIS A 168 -8.51 -6.99 22.79
CA HIS A 168 -9.16 -7.01 21.49
C HIS A 168 -9.52 -5.60 21.02
N HIS A 169 -9.45 -5.41 19.72
CA HIS A 169 -9.80 -4.17 19.01
C HIS A 169 -10.66 -4.49 17.81
N ASP A 170 -11.47 -3.53 17.41
CA ASP A 170 -12.26 -3.63 16.19
C ASP A 170 -11.36 -3.53 14.95
N LEU A 171 -11.82 -4.14 13.87
CA LEU A 171 -11.30 -3.97 12.52
C LEU A 171 -12.29 -3.14 11.71
N VAL A 172 -11.85 -2.02 11.17
CA VAL A 172 -12.66 -1.11 10.36
C VAL A 172 -12.47 -1.43 8.88
N MET A 173 -13.56 -1.68 8.18
CA MET A 173 -13.58 -1.94 6.75
C MET A 173 -13.79 -0.62 6.01
N MET A 174 -12.80 -0.21 5.24
CA MET A 174 -12.82 1.01 4.43
C MET A 174 -12.92 0.64 2.96
N GLY A 175 -13.79 1.29 2.21
CA GLY A 175 -13.99 1.04 0.78
C GLY A 175 -13.89 2.31 -0.06
N MET A 176 -13.41 2.16 -1.30
CA MET A 176 -13.37 3.19 -2.34
C MET A 176 -13.82 2.57 -3.66
N LEU A 177 -14.87 3.10 -4.27
CA LEU A 177 -15.29 2.70 -5.61
C LEU A 177 -14.47 3.41 -6.69
N ALA A 178 -14.31 2.79 -7.85
CA ALA A 178 -13.59 3.38 -8.99
C ALA A 178 -14.16 4.75 -9.39
N ASP A 179 -15.48 4.90 -9.43
CA ASP A 179 -16.15 6.16 -9.75
C ASP A 179 -15.93 7.24 -8.67
N GLU A 180 -15.82 6.87 -7.42
CA GLU A 180 -15.51 7.79 -6.32
C GLU A 180 -14.07 8.28 -6.42
N PHE A 181 -13.17 7.35 -6.78
CA PHE A 181 -11.77 7.67 -7.04
C PHE A 181 -11.63 8.64 -8.22
N ASP A 182 -12.27 8.36 -9.35
CA ASP A 182 -12.19 9.20 -10.56
C ASP A 182 -12.66 10.63 -10.29
N ARG A 183 -13.76 10.81 -9.57
CA ARG A 183 -14.24 12.14 -9.18
C ARG A 183 -13.26 12.95 -8.32
N ARG A 184 -12.35 12.31 -7.59
CA ARG A 184 -11.41 12.97 -6.68
C ARG A 184 -9.98 13.09 -7.23
N HIS A 185 -9.56 12.10 -7.99
CA HIS A 185 -8.15 11.90 -8.36
C HIS A 185 -7.92 11.85 -9.88
N THR A 186 -8.98 11.90 -10.66
CA THR A 186 -9.00 11.84 -12.14
C THR A 186 -8.21 10.63 -12.67
N LEU A 187 -8.91 9.59 -13.12
CA LEU A 187 -8.29 8.40 -13.76
C LEU A 187 -7.67 8.79 -15.11
N SER A 188 -8.25 9.77 -15.81
CA SER A 188 -7.67 10.41 -16.98
C SER A 188 -6.53 11.31 -16.50
N GLY A 189 -5.28 10.92 -16.76
CA GLY A 189 -4.14 11.82 -16.61
C GLY A 189 -4.28 13.06 -17.49
N PRO A 190 -3.49 14.09 -17.24
CA PRO A 190 -3.51 15.30 -18.06
C PRO A 190 -3.24 15.02 -19.52
#